data_107440760eaa29ffc63d761718dcff7b
#
_entry.id   107440760eaa29ffc63d761718dcff7b
#
_cell.length_a   1.000
_cell.length_b   1.000
_cell.length_c   1.000
_cell.angle_alpha   90.00
_cell.angle_beta   90.00
_cell.angle_gamma   90.00
#
_symmetry.space_group_name_H-M   'P 1'
#
loop_
_entity.id
_entity.type
_entity.pdbx_description
1 polymer ?
#
loop_
_entity_poly.entity_id
_entity_poly.type
_entity_poly.pdbx_seq_one_letter_code
_entity_poly.pdbx_strand_id
1 'polypeptide(L)'
;MDRHSEKPQPWPGGIIPYDISKLSPDQQTNALHAMQRWMDTGAQITFIPRTTEIEYVNFTGKTDAGNNSSHVGFHKGARNDVNITAFWWRQGEWMPAHELGHVLGFFHEHSRWDRDEFVTIHYENIKPGRQFDYDWVPRTNWIVSSTPYDYRSIMHYRTCWASKCESECHDGDGSSPCVVIDPVGTNYDKVIGQWGDNRISALDAEKMRLVYGVKSMSNSGTK
;
A
#
# COMPACT_ATOMS: atom_id res chain seq x y z
N MET A 1 -1.39 -15.12 -14.87
CA MET A 1 -0.04 -14.65 -14.54
C MET A 1 0.02 -14.56 -13.03
N ASP A 2 0.99 -15.21 -12.44
CA ASP A 2 1.21 -15.18 -11.00
C ASP A 2 1.61 -13.75 -10.62
N ARG A 3 0.75 -13.07 -9.85
CA ARG A 3 0.94 -11.65 -9.50
C ARG A 3 2.14 -11.41 -8.58
N HIS A 4 2.76 -12.46 -8.08
CA HIS A 4 3.81 -12.43 -7.06
C HIS A 4 5.07 -13.17 -7.48
N SER A 5 5.24 -13.46 -8.79
CA SER A 5 6.32 -14.31 -9.31
C SER A 5 7.69 -13.64 -9.29
N GLU A 6 7.76 -12.31 -9.21
CA GLU A 6 9.02 -11.58 -9.28
C GLU A 6 9.19 -10.59 -8.13
N LYS A 7 10.45 -10.34 -7.77
CA LYS A 7 10.79 -9.31 -6.79
C LYS A 7 10.61 -7.93 -7.42
N PRO A 8 9.82 -7.03 -6.82
CA PRO A 8 9.65 -5.66 -7.32
C PRO A 8 10.98 -4.93 -7.44
N GLN A 9 11.10 -4.12 -8.49
CA GLN A 9 12.26 -3.25 -8.65
C GLN A 9 11.98 -1.88 -8.05
N PRO A 10 12.93 -1.28 -7.31
CA PRO A 10 12.77 0.10 -6.86
C PRO A 10 12.89 1.07 -8.05
N TRP A 11 12.27 2.23 -7.92
CA TRP A 11 12.41 3.31 -8.90
C TRP A 11 13.85 3.80 -8.98
N PRO A 12 14.44 3.87 -10.18
CA PRO A 12 15.82 4.28 -10.36
C PRO A 12 16.12 5.65 -9.72
N GLY A 13 17.12 5.68 -8.85
CA GLY A 13 17.50 6.91 -8.13
C GLY A 13 16.42 7.47 -7.19
N GLY A 14 15.33 6.73 -6.95
CA GLY A 14 14.19 7.22 -6.17
C GLY A 14 13.41 8.35 -6.84
N ILE A 15 13.56 8.52 -8.16
CA ILE A 15 12.84 9.56 -8.91
C ILE A 15 11.59 8.93 -9.55
N ILE A 16 10.42 9.47 -9.22
CA ILE A 16 9.13 8.94 -9.63
C ILE A 16 8.37 10.02 -10.42
N PRO A 17 8.43 10.00 -11.77
CA PRO A 17 7.60 10.87 -12.59
C PRO A 17 6.12 10.50 -12.45
N TYR A 18 5.23 11.50 -12.37
CA TYR A 18 3.80 11.27 -12.22
C TYR A 18 2.95 12.14 -13.16
N ASP A 19 1.77 11.63 -13.53
CA ASP A 19 0.75 12.35 -14.29
C ASP A 19 -0.60 12.25 -13.55
N ILE A 20 -1.13 13.41 -13.13
CA ILE A 20 -2.42 13.59 -12.47
C ILE A 20 -3.39 14.44 -13.30
N SER A 21 -3.07 14.68 -14.58
CA SER A 21 -3.84 15.57 -15.46
C SER A 21 -5.30 15.13 -15.68
N LYS A 22 -5.59 13.84 -15.46
CA LYS A 22 -6.93 13.26 -15.61
C LYS A 22 -7.78 13.36 -14.35
N LEU A 23 -7.21 13.84 -13.26
CA LEU A 23 -7.89 13.97 -11.97
C LEU A 23 -8.61 15.30 -11.84
N SER A 24 -9.72 15.33 -11.10
CA SER A 24 -10.34 16.57 -10.65
C SER A 24 -9.42 17.34 -9.68
N PRO A 25 -9.63 18.65 -9.45
CA PRO A 25 -8.80 19.43 -8.53
C PRO A 25 -8.67 18.80 -7.13
N ASP A 26 -9.78 18.31 -6.55
CA ASP A 26 -9.76 17.67 -5.24
C ASP A 26 -8.97 16.36 -5.25
N GLN A 27 -9.11 15.56 -6.31
CA GLN A 27 -8.35 14.33 -6.49
C GLN A 27 -6.85 14.61 -6.67
N GLN A 28 -6.50 15.66 -7.41
CA GLN A 28 -5.11 16.11 -7.55
C GLN A 28 -4.52 16.48 -6.20
N THR A 29 -5.26 17.23 -5.39
CA THR A 29 -4.86 17.59 -4.02
C THR A 29 -4.59 16.34 -3.18
N ASN A 30 -5.51 15.36 -3.18
CA ASN A 30 -5.34 14.11 -2.45
C ASN A 30 -4.14 13.29 -2.95
N ALA A 31 -3.91 13.23 -4.26
CA ALA A 31 -2.76 12.53 -4.84
C ALA A 31 -1.43 13.19 -4.44
N LEU A 32 -1.36 14.53 -4.48
CA LEU A 32 -0.18 15.29 -4.06
C LEU A 32 0.11 15.11 -2.56
N HIS A 33 -0.91 15.15 -1.71
CA HIS A 33 -0.77 14.88 -0.28
C HIS A 33 -0.26 13.45 -0.04
N ALA A 34 -0.80 12.45 -0.76
CA ALA A 34 -0.34 11.07 -0.66
C ALA A 34 1.15 10.92 -1.03
N MET A 35 1.61 11.57 -2.11
CA MET A 35 3.01 11.61 -2.50
C MET A 35 3.88 12.27 -1.43
N GLN A 36 3.40 13.41 -0.87
CA GLN A 36 4.13 14.13 0.17
C GLN A 36 4.33 13.26 1.42
N ARG A 37 3.30 12.52 1.84
CA ARG A 37 3.40 11.60 2.99
C ARG A 37 4.49 10.54 2.82
N TRP A 38 4.66 10.00 1.61
CA TRP A 38 5.76 9.07 1.34
C TRP A 38 7.12 9.77 1.32
N MET A 39 7.22 10.99 0.80
CA MET A 39 8.45 11.79 0.86
C MET A 39 8.82 12.18 2.29
N ASP A 40 7.84 12.37 3.17
CA ASP A 40 8.05 12.72 4.59
C ASP A 40 8.57 11.55 5.43
N THR A 41 8.63 10.32 4.88
CA THR A 41 9.26 9.17 5.53
C THR A 41 10.77 9.34 5.74
N GLY A 42 11.37 10.32 5.09
CA GLY A 42 12.81 10.56 5.10
C GLY A 42 13.60 9.62 4.18
N ALA A 43 12.94 8.81 3.37
CA ALA A 43 13.57 8.04 2.31
C ALA A 43 14.02 8.95 1.16
N GLN A 44 15.06 8.53 0.44
CA GLN A 44 15.58 9.27 -0.72
C GLN A 44 14.69 9.03 -1.95
N ILE A 45 13.47 9.56 -1.91
CA ILE A 45 12.52 9.56 -3.01
C ILE A 45 12.05 10.97 -3.34
N THR A 46 11.66 11.18 -4.59
CA THR A 46 11.08 12.44 -5.07
C THR A 46 10.08 12.15 -6.18
N PHE A 47 8.85 12.59 -5.99
CA PHE A 47 7.85 12.63 -7.06
C PHE A 47 8.02 13.92 -7.86
N ILE A 48 8.10 13.79 -9.19
CA ILE A 48 8.24 14.93 -10.11
C ILE A 48 7.13 14.89 -11.18
N PRO A 49 6.58 16.05 -11.60
CA PRO A 49 5.65 16.08 -12.71
C PRO A 49 6.30 15.49 -13.97
N ARG A 50 5.58 14.57 -14.64
CA ARG A 50 6.04 13.94 -15.87
C ARG A 50 6.19 14.97 -16.99
N THR A 51 7.24 14.81 -17.78
CA THR A 51 7.44 15.55 -19.05
C THR A 51 7.37 14.60 -20.25
N THR A 52 8.41 13.78 -20.45
CA THR A 52 8.53 12.85 -21.60
C THR A 52 8.85 11.42 -21.18
N GLU A 53 8.95 11.17 -19.88
CA GLU A 53 9.32 9.87 -19.34
C GLU A 53 8.32 8.79 -19.81
N ILE A 54 8.86 7.61 -20.19
CA ILE A 54 8.06 6.43 -20.56
C ILE A 54 7.57 5.74 -19.29
N GLU A 55 8.46 5.61 -18.31
CA GLU A 55 8.17 5.04 -17.00
C GLU A 55 7.68 6.14 -16.05
N TYR A 56 6.42 6.09 -15.68
CA TYR A 56 5.79 7.05 -14.79
C TYR A 56 4.54 6.49 -14.11
N VAL A 57 4.13 7.13 -13.05
CA VAL A 57 2.88 6.85 -12.35
C VAL A 57 1.75 7.63 -13.02
N ASN A 58 0.74 6.92 -13.53
CA ASN A 58 -0.41 7.51 -14.19
C ASN A 58 -1.67 7.32 -13.35
N PHE A 59 -2.16 8.36 -12.73
CA PHE A 59 -3.48 8.32 -12.13
C PHE A 59 -4.54 8.40 -13.22
N THR A 60 -5.26 7.29 -13.43
CA THR A 60 -6.10 7.11 -14.63
C THR A 60 -7.35 7.99 -14.67
N GLY A 61 -7.77 8.55 -13.53
CA GLY A 61 -9.02 9.29 -13.39
C GLY A 61 -10.27 8.41 -13.51
N LYS A 62 -10.11 7.08 -13.67
CA LYS A 62 -11.24 6.14 -13.69
C LYS A 62 -11.78 6.01 -12.29
N THR A 63 -13.07 6.33 -12.13
CA THR A 63 -13.77 6.32 -10.83
C THR A 63 -14.87 5.29 -10.76
N ASP A 64 -15.14 4.59 -11.87
CA ASP A 64 -16.27 3.68 -12.02
C ASP A 64 -15.95 2.29 -11.46
N ALA A 65 -16.98 1.50 -11.30
CA ALA A 65 -16.96 0.19 -10.67
C ALA A 65 -15.73 -0.66 -11.05
N GLY A 66 -14.90 -0.91 -10.08
CA GLY A 66 -13.67 -1.70 -10.18
C GLY A 66 -12.96 -1.75 -8.84
N ASN A 67 -11.86 -2.46 -8.81
CA ASN A 67 -10.99 -2.45 -7.64
C ASN A 67 -10.01 -1.28 -7.74
N ASN A 68 -9.62 -0.70 -6.60
CA ASN A 68 -8.40 0.08 -6.55
C ASN A 68 -7.25 -0.82 -6.93
N SER A 69 -6.28 -0.31 -7.65
CA SER A 69 -5.16 -1.12 -8.10
C SER A 69 -4.00 -0.28 -8.62
N SER A 70 -2.80 -0.81 -8.43
CA SER A 70 -1.57 -0.35 -9.06
C SER A 70 -0.63 -1.54 -9.30
N HIS A 71 0.39 -1.35 -10.11
CA HIS A 71 1.45 -2.36 -10.24
C HIS A 71 2.48 -2.17 -9.13
N VAL A 72 3.09 -3.29 -8.69
CA VAL A 72 4.07 -3.27 -7.60
C VAL A 72 5.46 -2.98 -8.14
N GLY A 73 6.03 -1.85 -7.74
CA GLY A 73 7.38 -1.43 -8.10
C GLY A 73 7.52 -0.79 -9.50
N PHE A 74 8.76 -0.57 -9.87
CA PHE A 74 9.15 -0.02 -11.17
C PHE A 74 9.07 -1.07 -12.27
N HIS A 75 8.54 -0.69 -13.43
CA HIS A 75 8.47 -1.53 -14.63
C HIS A 75 9.14 -0.81 -15.80
N LYS A 76 10.28 -1.35 -16.24
CA LYS A 76 11.04 -0.78 -17.36
C LYS A 76 10.22 -0.80 -18.66
N GLY A 77 10.16 0.34 -19.34
CA GLY A 77 9.44 0.51 -20.60
C GLY A 77 7.93 0.61 -20.47
N ALA A 78 7.40 0.75 -19.25
CA ALA A 78 5.96 0.82 -19.00
C ALA A 78 5.60 1.85 -17.92
N ARG A 79 4.43 2.45 -18.08
CA ARG A 79 3.84 3.27 -17.01
C ARG A 79 3.18 2.37 -15.95
N ASN A 80 3.05 2.89 -14.74
CA ASN A 80 2.30 2.28 -13.65
C ASN A 80 0.94 2.99 -13.51
N ASP A 81 -0.14 2.33 -13.92
CA ASP A 81 -1.49 2.87 -13.81
C ASP A 81 -2.03 2.71 -12.39
N VAL A 82 -2.40 3.82 -11.74
CA VAL A 82 -3.05 3.88 -10.44
C VAL A 82 -4.54 4.13 -10.65
N ASN A 83 -5.36 3.17 -10.25
CA ASN A 83 -6.81 3.22 -10.34
C ASN A 83 -7.41 3.35 -8.93
N ILE A 84 -8.25 4.36 -8.72
CA ILE A 84 -8.92 4.61 -7.44
C ILE A 84 -10.39 4.88 -7.72
N THR A 85 -11.27 4.14 -7.06
CA THR A 85 -12.72 4.29 -7.24
C THR A 85 -13.24 5.58 -6.63
N ALA A 86 -14.39 6.06 -7.13
CA ALA A 86 -15.02 7.30 -6.65
C ALA A 86 -15.33 7.28 -5.15
N PHE A 87 -15.67 6.12 -4.60
CA PHE A 87 -15.89 5.96 -3.16
C PHE A 87 -14.62 6.32 -2.37
N TRP A 88 -13.46 5.76 -2.75
CA TRP A 88 -12.21 5.94 -2.03
C TRP A 88 -11.61 7.33 -2.23
N TRP A 89 -11.81 7.97 -3.38
CA TRP A 89 -11.41 9.37 -3.56
C TRP A 89 -12.10 10.30 -2.58
N ARG A 90 -13.36 10.00 -2.20
CA ARG A 90 -14.09 10.79 -1.20
C ARG A 90 -13.62 10.59 0.23
N GLN A 91 -12.83 9.55 0.49
CA GLN A 91 -12.25 9.27 1.80
C GLN A 91 -10.88 9.94 2.03
N GLY A 92 -10.44 10.80 1.10
CA GLY A 92 -9.17 11.53 1.21
C GLY A 92 -7.98 10.83 0.59
N GLU A 93 -6.78 11.15 1.09
CA GLU A 93 -5.50 10.74 0.50
C GLU A 93 -5.00 9.34 0.90
N TRP A 94 -5.66 8.65 1.81
CA TRP A 94 -5.10 7.38 2.32
C TRP A 94 -5.10 6.25 1.28
N MET A 95 -6.14 6.14 0.45
CA MET A 95 -6.15 5.12 -0.61
C MET A 95 -5.13 5.45 -1.72
N PRO A 96 -5.02 6.70 -2.21
CA PRO A 96 -3.87 7.09 -3.01
C PRO A 96 -2.53 6.74 -2.38
N ALA A 97 -2.35 6.95 -1.07
CA ALA A 97 -1.11 6.59 -0.38
C ALA A 97 -0.88 5.08 -0.33
N HIS A 98 -1.92 4.27 -0.13
CA HIS A 98 -1.85 2.81 -0.20
C HIS A 98 -1.39 2.34 -1.59
N GLU A 99 -2.05 2.81 -2.65
CA GLU A 99 -1.68 2.44 -4.03
C GLU A 99 -0.26 2.90 -4.39
N LEU A 100 0.16 4.07 -3.90
CA LEU A 100 1.55 4.51 -4.03
C LEU A 100 2.53 3.60 -3.27
N GLY A 101 2.13 2.97 -2.16
CA GLY A 101 2.92 1.95 -1.49
C GLY A 101 3.23 0.76 -2.41
N HIS A 102 2.24 0.30 -3.18
CA HIS A 102 2.48 -0.69 -4.23
C HIS A 102 3.43 -0.17 -5.30
N VAL A 103 3.19 1.01 -5.84
CA VAL A 103 4.08 1.66 -6.82
C VAL A 103 5.53 1.71 -6.33
N LEU A 104 5.75 1.93 -5.03
CA LEU A 104 7.06 1.99 -4.40
C LEU A 104 7.68 0.61 -4.10
N GLY A 105 6.96 -0.48 -4.40
CA GLY A 105 7.48 -1.85 -4.35
C GLY A 105 6.97 -2.70 -3.19
N PHE A 106 5.95 -2.26 -2.44
CA PHE A 106 5.43 -3.01 -1.29
C PHE A 106 4.22 -3.86 -1.67
N PHE A 107 4.25 -5.12 -1.24
CA PHE A 107 3.09 -6.00 -1.20
C PHE A 107 2.24 -5.73 0.04
N HIS A 108 1.05 -6.33 0.08
CA HIS A 108 0.23 -6.28 1.29
C HIS A 108 0.91 -7.00 2.45
N GLU A 109 0.90 -6.41 3.64
CA GLU A 109 1.58 -6.94 4.81
C GLU A 109 1.03 -8.31 5.22
N HIS A 110 -0.28 -8.53 5.12
CA HIS A 110 -0.91 -9.83 5.40
C HIS A 110 -0.58 -10.92 4.37
N SER A 111 0.10 -10.60 3.27
CA SER A 111 0.61 -11.57 2.30
C SER A 111 2.06 -11.99 2.57
N ARG A 112 2.66 -11.58 3.68
CA ARG A 112 4.02 -11.98 4.04
C ARG A 112 4.12 -13.49 4.21
N TRP A 113 5.28 -14.02 3.90
CA TRP A 113 5.60 -15.44 4.03
C TRP A 113 5.50 -15.99 5.46
N ASP A 114 5.67 -15.11 6.48
CA ASP A 114 5.66 -15.42 7.91
C ASP A 114 4.36 -14.97 8.60
N ARG A 115 3.37 -14.51 7.85
CA ARG A 115 2.15 -13.91 8.42
C ARG A 115 1.39 -14.80 9.39
N ASP A 116 1.43 -16.14 9.20
CA ASP A 116 0.67 -17.07 10.05
C ASP A 116 1.23 -17.16 11.48
N GLU A 117 2.43 -16.61 11.73
CA GLU A 117 2.94 -16.40 13.09
C GLU A 117 2.23 -15.21 13.79
N PHE A 118 1.58 -14.34 13.02
CA PHE A 118 1.00 -13.07 13.49
C PHE A 118 -0.50 -12.99 13.35
N VAL A 119 -1.05 -13.54 12.26
CA VAL A 119 -2.47 -13.48 11.93
C VAL A 119 -3.01 -14.83 11.46
N THR A 120 -4.27 -15.08 11.76
CA THR A 120 -5.04 -16.21 11.21
C THR A 120 -5.93 -15.68 10.09
N ILE A 121 -5.96 -16.38 8.96
CA ILE A 121 -6.86 -16.08 7.84
C ILE A 121 -8.03 -17.08 7.86
N HIS A 122 -9.24 -16.58 8.02
CA HIS A 122 -10.49 -17.36 7.99
C HIS A 122 -11.00 -17.46 6.55
N TYR A 123 -10.42 -18.37 5.77
CA TYR A 123 -10.74 -18.53 4.35
C TYR A 123 -12.23 -18.82 4.10
N GLU A 124 -12.89 -19.49 5.04
CA GLU A 124 -14.34 -19.77 5.03
C GLU A 124 -15.19 -18.50 5.05
N ASN A 125 -14.64 -17.39 5.52
CA ASN A 125 -15.32 -16.10 5.60
C ASN A 125 -15.08 -15.19 4.39
N ILE A 126 -14.17 -15.56 3.50
CA ILE A 126 -13.83 -14.77 2.31
C ILE A 126 -14.93 -14.91 1.24
N LYS A 127 -15.28 -13.80 0.59
CA LYS A 127 -16.17 -13.81 -0.59
C LYS A 127 -15.63 -14.77 -1.65
N PRO A 128 -16.49 -15.58 -2.31
CA PRO A 128 -16.07 -16.42 -3.41
C PRO A 128 -15.31 -15.64 -4.48
N GLY A 129 -14.18 -16.19 -4.93
CA GLY A 129 -13.34 -15.58 -5.95
C GLY A 129 -12.38 -14.49 -5.43
N ARG A 130 -12.29 -14.28 -4.10
CA ARG A 130 -11.37 -13.32 -3.48
C ARG A 130 -10.28 -13.98 -2.63
N GLN A 131 -10.23 -15.32 -2.57
CA GLN A 131 -9.25 -16.07 -1.78
C GLN A 131 -7.80 -15.75 -2.18
N PHE A 132 -7.59 -15.50 -3.48
CA PHE A 132 -6.25 -15.15 -4.01
C PHE A 132 -5.69 -13.83 -3.47
N ASP A 133 -6.53 -12.94 -2.92
CA ASP A 133 -6.08 -11.70 -2.28
C ASP A 133 -5.28 -11.98 -1.00
N TYR A 134 -5.40 -13.20 -0.46
CA TYR A 134 -4.75 -13.68 0.76
C TYR A 134 -3.64 -14.69 0.50
N ASP A 135 -3.20 -14.85 -0.75
CA ASP A 135 -2.09 -15.71 -1.09
C ASP A 135 -0.76 -15.15 -0.54
N TRP A 136 0.15 -16.07 -0.20
CA TRP A 136 1.48 -15.69 0.26
C TRP A 136 2.33 -15.15 -0.88
N VAL A 137 3.16 -14.19 -0.53
CA VAL A 137 4.27 -13.75 -1.36
C VAL A 137 5.55 -14.36 -0.79
N PRO A 138 6.31 -15.20 -1.56
CA PRO A 138 7.54 -15.79 -1.10
C PRO A 138 8.53 -14.74 -0.60
N ARG A 139 9.28 -15.06 0.47
CA ARG A 139 10.27 -14.15 1.08
C ARG A 139 11.26 -13.57 0.08
N THR A 140 11.67 -14.37 -0.90
CA THR A 140 12.59 -13.98 -1.96
C THR A 140 12.06 -12.85 -2.84
N ASN A 141 10.75 -12.71 -2.91
CA ASN A 141 10.07 -11.72 -3.75
C ASN A 141 9.74 -10.43 -2.99
N TRP A 142 10.02 -10.35 -1.68
CA TRP A 142 9.86 -9.11 -0.93
C TRP A 142 11.04 -8.17 -1.18
N ILE A 143 10.72 -6.89 -1.44
CA ILE A 143 11.74 -5.86 -1.61
C ILE A 143 12.52 -5.63 -0.32
N VAL A 144 11.84 -5.71 0.83
CA VAL A 144 12.41 -5.71 2.19
C VAL A 144 11.80 -6.86 2.98
N SER A 145 12.65 -7.74 3.52
CA SER A 145 12.25 -8.91 4.30
C SER A 145 12.89 -8.98 5.70
N SER A 146 13.48 -7.88 6.15
CA SER A 146 14.22 -7.82 7.42
C SER A 146 13.49 -7.10 8.55
N THR A 147 12.34 -6.46 8.25
CA THR A 147 11.55 -5.74 9.27
C THR A 147 10.59 -6.68 9.99
N PRO A 148 10.22 -6.39 11.25
CA PRO A 148 9.12 -7.06 11.94
C PRO A 148 7.81 -6.97 11.17
N TYR A 149 6.85 -7.86 11.50
CA TYR A 149 5.49 -7.77 10.99
C TYR A 149 4.80 -6.52 11.51
N ASP A 150 4.10 -5.82 10.60
CA ASP A 150 3.51 -4.51 10.91
C ASP A 150 1.98 -4.54 10.82
N TYR A 151 1.31 -4.78 11.94
CA TYR A 151 -0.14 -4.73 12.03
C TYR A 151 -0.75 -3.36 11.65
N ARG A 152 0.04 -2.28 11.72
CA ARG A 152 -0.39 -0.90 11.44
C ARG A 152 0.04 -0.39 10.07
N SER A 153 0.66 -1.25 9.28
CA SER A 153 1.08 -0.87 7.93
C SER A 153 -0.10 -0.35 7.12
N ILE A 154 0.11 0.74 6.38
CA ILE A 154 -0.85 1.21 5.39
C ILE A 154 -1.12 0.12 4.32
N MET A 155 -0.22 -0.87 4.20
CA MET A 155 -0.34 -1.99 3.28
C MET A 155 -1.05 -3.21 3.89
N HIS A 156 -1.56 -3.14 5.14
CA HIS A 156 -2.26 -4.24 5.77
C HIS A 156 -3.77 -4.20 5.48
N TYR A 157 -4.38 -5.34 5.17
CA TYR A 157 -5.83 -5.44 5.02
C TYR A 157 -6.53 -5.34 6.37
N ARG A 158 -7.77 -4.85 6.33
CA ARG A 158 -8.68 -4.81 7.48
C ARG A 158 -9.15 -6.20 7.86
N THR A 159 -9.56 -6.33 9.10
CA THR A 159 -10.19 -7.52 9.68
C THR A 159 -11.31 -8.09 8.81
N CYS A 160 -12.13 -7.22 8.24
CA CYS A 160 -13.34 -7.59 7.50
C CYS A 160 -13.19 -7.48 5.96
N TRP A 161 -11.99 -7.19 5.45
CA TRP A 161 -11.83 -7.00 4.00
C TRP A 161 -12.26 -8.24 3.21
N ALA A 162 -13.08 -8.02 2.19
CA ALA A 162 -13.65 -9.09 1.37
C ALA A 162 -14.40 -10.18 2.15
N SER A 163 -14.92 -9.88 3.36
CA SER A 163 -15.82 -10.80 4.07
C SER A 163 -17.09 -11.05 3.29
N LYS A 164 -17.55 -12.31 3.27
CA LYS A 164 -18.84 -12.71 2.65
C LYS A 164 -20.05 -12.11 3.35
N CYS A 165 -19.90 -11.72 4.62
CA CYS A 165 -20.93 -11.08 5.45
C CYS A 165 -20.48 -9.69 5.93
N GLU A 166 -20.05 -8.87 4.99
CA GLU A 166 -19.46 -7.55 5.21
C GLU A 166 -20.34 -6.58 6.04
N SER A 167 -21.67 -6.73 5.95
CA SER A 167 -22.63 -5.94 6.75
C SER A 167 -22.64 -6.29 8.24
N GLU A 168 -22.15 -7.48 8.61
CA GLU A 168 -22.13 -8.01 9.98
C GLU A 168 -20.73 -8.00 10.58
N CYS A 169 -19.72 -7.71 9.76
CA CYS A 169 -18.33 -7.67 10.17
C CYS A 169 -17.92 -6.22 10.42
N HIS A 170 -17.47 -5.94 11.63
CA HIS A 170 -16.96 -4.62 12.01
C HIS A 170 -15.46 -4.69 12.26
N ASP A 171 -14.72 -3.82 11.60
CA ASP A 171 -13.26 -3.75 11.76
C ASP A 171 -12.91 -3.46 13.24
N GLY A 172 -12.01 -4.27 13.78
CA GLY A 172 -11.58 -4.18 15.18
C GLY A 172 -12.44 -4.98 16.17
N ASP A 173 -13.54 -5.59 15.74
CA ASP A 173 -14.34 -6.50 16.55
C ASP A 173 -13.98 -7.96 16.25
N GLY A 174 -12.99 -8.50 16.97
CA GLY A 174 -12.60 -9.92 16.85
C GLY A 174 -13.70 -10.91 17.26
N SER A 175 -14.83 -10.43 17.78
CA SER A 175 -15.97 -11.29 18.18
C SER A 175 -16.92 -11.58 17.01
N SER A 176 -16.83 -10.88 15.89
CA SER A 176 -17.68 -11.12 14.74
C SER A 176 -17.40 -12.49 14.10
N PRO A 177 -18.42 -13.32 13.86
CA PRO A 177 -18.24 -14.62 13.18
C PRO A 177 -17.79 -14.48 11.72
N CYS A 178 -17.74 -13.25 11.22
CA CYS A 178 -17.44 -12.91 9.83
C CYS A 178 -16.04 -12.33 9.62
N VAL A 179 -15.21 -12.33 10.67
CA VAL A 179 -13.80 -11.91 10.61
C VAL A 179 -13.05 -12.72 9.57
N VAL A 180 -12.24 -12.05 8.77
CA VAL A 180 -11.37 -12.68 7.76
C VAL A 180 -9.92 -12.72 8.24
N ILE A 181 -9.43 -11.67 8.89
CA ILE A 181 -8.08 -11.62 9.47
C ILE A 181 -8.21 -11.39 10.96
N ASP A 182 -7.58 -12.26 11.74
CA ASP A 182 -7.58 -12.19 13.19
C ASP A 182 -6.15 -12.32 13.74
N PRO A 183 -5.73 -11.53 14.78
CA PRO A 183 -4.40 -11.67 15.36
C PRO A 183 -4.24 -12.98 16.10
N VAL A 184 -3.05 -13.58 16.00
CA VAL A 184 -2.70 -14.78 16.77
C VAL A 184 -2.47 -14.41 18.25
N GLY A 185 -3.12 -15.13 19.16
CA GLY A 185 -2.90 -15.00 20.60
C GLY A 185 -3.47 -13.72 21.21
N THR A 186 -2.81 -13.18 22.24
CA THR A 186 -3.25 -11.99 22.99
C THR A 186 -2.89 -10.66 22.31
N ASN A 187 -2.54 -10.69 21.04
CA ASN A 187 -2.12 -9.49 20.31
C ASN A 187 -3.29 -8.62 19.82
N TYR A 188 -4.49 -8.79 20.37
CA TYR A 188 -5.65 -7.95 20.07
C TYR A 188 -5.41 -6.46 20.27
N ASP A 189 -4.52 -6.08 21.20
CA ASP A 189 -4.11 -4.69 21.40
C ASP A 189 -3.23 -4.15 20.27
N LYS A 190 -2.66 -5.04 19.44
CA LYS A 190 -1.91 -4.70 18.23
C LYS A 190 -2.87 -4.68 17.05
N VAL A 191 -3.87 -3.86 17.15
CA VAL A 191 -5.03 -3.81 16.26
C VAL A 191 -4.62 -3.93 14.80
N ILE A 192 -5.06 -5.03 14.19
CA ILE A 192 -4.99 -5.25 12.76
C ILE A 192 -5.73 -4.11 12.09
N GLY A 193 -4.99 -3.37 11.29
CA GLY A 193 -5.58 -2.32 10.47
C GLY A 193 -6.50 -1.40 11.26
N GLN A 194 -6.04 -0.79 12.34
CA GLN A 194 -6.70 0.41 12.84
C GLN A 194 -6.60 1.46 11.75
N TRP A 195 -7.57 1.42 10.91
CA TRP A 195 -7.78 2.33 9.79
C TRP A 195 -8.16 3.73 10.27
N GLY A 196 -8.27 3.91 11.58
CA GLY A 196 -8.50 5.21 12.16
C GLY A 196 -7.38 6.19 11.87
N ASP A 197 -6.16 5.70 11.70
CA ASP A 197 -5.03 6.59 11.47
C ASP A 197 -4.75 6.83 9.98
N ASN A 198 -5.12 5.90 9.07
CA ASN A 198 -4.87 6.02 7.62
C ASN A 198 -3.46 6.58 7.31
N ARG A 199 -2.45 6.16 8.10
CA ARG A 199 -1.12 6.73 8.09
C ARG A 199 -0.08 5.71 7.68
N ILE A 200 0.95 6.19 7.02
CA ILE A 200 2.17 5.43 6.84
C ILE A 200 2.75 5.19 8.24
N SER A 201 2.97 3.94 8.59
CA SER A 201 3.50 3.57 9.90
C SER A 201 5.00 3.89 10.02
N ALA A 202 5.54 3.82 11.23
CA ALA A 202 6.98 3.95 11.45
C ALA A 202 7.78 2.83 10.74
N LEU A 203 7.22 1.60 10.68
CA LEU A 203 7.83 0.47 9.99
C LEU A 203 7.70 0.60 8.47
N ASP A 204 6.60 1.13 7.94
CA ASP A 204 6.50 1.48 6.52
C ASP A 204 7.59 2.51 6.14
N ALA A 205 7.77 3.54 6.96
CA ALA A 205 8.81 4.55 6.75
C ALA A 205 10.23 3.94 6.85
N GLU A 206 10.45 2.98 7.75
CA GLU A 206 11.71 2.24 7.84
C GLU A 206 11.97 1.40 6.59
N LYS A 207 10.97 0.64 6.13
CA LYS A 207 11.04 -0.14 4.88
C LYS A 207 11.43 0.76 3.69
N MET A 208 10.82 1.95 3.60
CA MET A 208 11.16 2.93 2.57
C MET A 208 12.63 3.35 2.61
N ARG A 209 13.17 3.66 3.80
CA ARG A 209 14.58 4.03 3.96
C ARG A 209 15.53 2.88 3.66
N LEU A 210 15.14 1.65 3.95
CA LEU A 210 15.92 0.44 3.60
C LEU A 210 16.01 0.22 2.09
N VAL A 211 14.94 0.56 1.34
CA VAL A 211 14.90 0.41 -0.13
C VAL A 211 15.60 1.55 -0.85
N TYR A 212 15.31 2.78 -0.47
CA TYR A 212 15.70 3.96 -1.24
C TYR A 212 16.84 4.77 -0.59
N GLY A 213 17.32 4.35 0.59
CA GLY A 213 18.29 5.12 1.37
C GLY A 213 17.64 6.27 2.15
N VAL A 214 18.43 6.90 3.00
CA VAL A 214 18.02 8.04 3.81
C VAL A 214 18.34 9.33 3.07
N LYS A 215 17.38 10.24 3.01
CA LYS A 215 17.58 11.56 2.43
C LYS A 215 18.66 12.31 3.23
N SER A 216 19.74 12.71 2.59
CA SER A 216 20.75 13.53 3.22
C SER A 216 20.13 14.87 3.66
N MET A 217 20.27 15.21 4.94
CA MET A 217 19.96 16.57 5.38
C MET A 217 20.95 17.51 4.69
N SER A 218 20.49 18.26 3.69
CA SER A 218 21.28 19.36 3.17
C SER A 218 21.44 20.35 4.34
N ASN A 219 22.65 20.51 4.85
CA ASN A 219 22.99 21.64 5.69
C ASN A 219 22.68 22.90 4.87
N SER A 220 21.52 23.48 5.08
CA SER A 220 21.26 24.87 4.70
C SER A 220 22.12 25.74 5.64
N GLY A 221 23.39 25.77 5.30
CA GLY A 221 24.34 26.71 5.95
C GLY A 221 23.84 28.12 5.70
N THR A 222 23.34 28.74 6.73
CA THR A 222 23.21 30.17 6.84
C THR A 222 24.58 30.76 6.51
N LYS A 223 24.64 31.45 5.37
CA LYS A 223 25.67 32.51 5.14
C LYS A 223 25.05 33.84 5.44
#